data_d170996e81c8344e8839ad2217edc743
#
_entry.id   d170996e81c8344e8839ad2217edc743
#
_cell.length_a   1.000
_cell.length_b   1.000
_cell.length_c   1.000
_cell.angle_alpha   90.00
_cell.angle_beta   90.00
_cell.angle_gamma   90.00
#
_symmetry.space_group_name_H-M   'P 1'
#
loop_
_entity.id
_entity.type
_entity.pdbx_description
1 polymer ?
#
loop_
_entity_poly.entity_id
_entity_poly.type
_entity_poly.pdbx_seq_one_letter_code
_entity_poly.pdbx_strand_id
1 'polypeptide(L)'
;MSWAEISVELAKRQDGSTVKIMLNGAYEVPADVIRVIAGKKLHIEFVADSLKSWLTDGAKISAVTAADLSTIPGSADGSALRGISGADLRVSGTKIPADLKLSFRKEFAGQFANVYKPANGKLVFHGCAKLGADGTATIPGADSAGEYVVMVCEFSDMPGDINNDGVLNALDASAVLKCVVGISQGANPLMGDFNKDGTVNAIDASDILKWSIRS
;
A
#
# COMPACT_ATOMS: atom_id res chain seq x y z
N MET A 1 -6.19 -24.49 15.45
CA MET A 1 -6.47 -25.08 14.13
C MET A 1 -5.15 -25.24 13.41
N SER A 2 -4.83 -26.44 12.95
CA SER A 2 -3.63 -26.74 12.17
C SER A 2 -3.77 -26.26 10.72
N TRP A 3 -2.66 -26.16 9.98
CA TRP A 3 -2.71 -25.83 8.55
C TRP A 3 -3.51 -26.85 7.73
N ALA A 4 -3.48 -28.14 8.13
CA ALA A 4 -4.28 -29.17 7.48
C ALA A 4 -5.80 -28.94 7.67
N GLU A 5 -6.24 -28.58 8.87
CA GLU A 5 -7.64 -28.23 9.15
C GLU A 5 -8.06 -26.97 8.38
N ILE A 6 -7.19 -25.95 8.35
CA ILE A 6 -7.43 -24.71 7.58
C ILE A 6 -7.60 -25.04 6.10
N SER A 7 -6.75 -25.88 5.51
CA SER A 7 -6.87 -26.32 4.11
C SER A 7 -8.21 -26.96 3.82
N VAL A 8 -8.68 -27.85 4.70
CA VAL A 8 -9.99 -28.51 4.56
C VAL A 8 -11.12 -27.49 4.59
N GLU A 9 -11.07 -26.51 5.49
CA GLU A 9 -12.10 -25.46 5.57
C GLU A 9 -12.06 -24.50 4.35
N LEU A 10 -10.87 -24.12 3.88
CA LEU A 10 -10.73 -23.30 2.69
C LEU A 10 -11.23 -24.00 1.40
N ALA A 11 -11.04 -25.33 1.34
CA ALA A 11 -11.52 -26.11 0.20
C ALA A 11 -13.05 -26.04 0.02
N LYS A 12 -13.79 -25.88 1.13
CA LYS A 12 -15.26 -25.79 1.14
C LYS A 12 -15.79 -24.40 0.83
N ARG A 13 -14.93 -23.35 0.81
CA ARG A 13 -15.37 -21.97 0.60
C ARG A 13 -15.77 -21.74 -0.85
N GLN A 14 -16.84 -20.96 -1.02
CA GLN A 14 -17.32 -20.54 -2.33
C GLN A 14 -16.52 -19.32 -2.84
N ASP A 15 -16.43 -19.19 -4.14
CA ASP A 15 -15.87 -18.00 -4.80
C ASP A 15 -16.55 -16.70 -4.29
N GLY A 16 -15.78 -15.64 -4.12
CA GLY A 16 -16.23 -14.38 -3.55
C GLY A 16 -16.19 -14.33 -2.01
N SER A 17 -15.87 -15.45 -1.35
CA SER A 17 -15.75 -15.47 0.11
C SER A 17 -14.53 -14.72 0.59
N THR A 18 -14.69 -14.00 1.72
CA THR A 18 -13.56 -13.44 2.49
C THR A 18 -13.30 -14.33 3.70
N VAL A 19 -12.05 -14.70 3.90
CA VAL A 19 -11.62 -15.57 5.01
C VAL A 19 -10.48 -14.89 5.78
N LYS A 20 -10.63 -14.84 7.11
CA LYS A 20 -9.61 -14.31 8.00
C LYS A 20 -8.92 -15.46 8.73
N ILE A 21 -7.58 -15.50 8.65
CA ILE A 21 -6.74 -16.54 9.24
C ILE A 21 -5.74 -15.89 10.19
N MET A 22 -5.82 -16.24 11.48
CA MET A 22 -4.88 -15.78 12.49
C MET A 22 -3.61 -16.61 12.42
N LEU A 23 -2.46 -15.98 12.12
CA LEU A 23 -1.19 -16.68 11.98
C LEU A 23 -0.61 -17.17 13.32
N ASN A 24 -0.86 -16.42 14.41
CA ASN A 24 -0.40 -16.78 15.77
C ASN A 24 1.10 -17.16 15.84
N GLY A 25 1.93 -16.44 15.09
CA GLY A 25 3.37 -16.69 15.01
C GLY A 25 3.80 -17.70 13.93
N ALA A 26 2.87 -18.39 13.26
CA ALA A 26 3.16 -19.29 12.15
C ALA A 26 3.16 -18.53 10.81
N TYR A 27 4.16 -17.69 10.58
CA TYR A 27 4.21 -16.78 9.43
C TYR A 27 4.51 -17.47 8.10
N GLU A 28 4.99 -18.71 8.11
CA GLU A 28 5.16 -19.51 6.90
C GLU A 28 3.85 -20.26 6.60
N VAL A 29 3.19 -19.89 5.52
CA VAL A 29 1.98 -20.56 5.03
C VAL A 29 2.39 -21.68 4.08
N PRO A 30 2.07 -22.94 4.37
CA PRO A 30 2.49 -24.08 3.56
C PRO A 30 1.96 -24.03 2.13
N ALA A 31 2.73 -24.60 1.19
CA ALA A 31 2.34 -24.68 -0.23
C ALA A 31 0.99 -25.42 -0.43
N ASP A 32 0.64 -26.34 0.43
CA ASP A 32 -0.66 -27.05 0.35
C ASP A 32 -1.84 -26.14 0.65
N VAL A 33 -1.69 -25.18 1.56
CA VAL A 33 -2.71 -24.14 1.80
C VAL A 33 -2.82 -23.22 0.58
N ILE A 34 -1.67 -22.79 0.03
CA ILE A 34 -1.62 -21.95 -1.18
C ILE A 34 -2.27 -22.68 -2.36
N ARG A 35 -2.04 -23.98 -2.52
CA ARG A 35 -2.67 -24.81 -3.57
C ARG A 35 -4.19 -24.81 -3.49
N VAL A 36 -4.75 -24.81 -2.29
CA VAL A 36 -6.21 -24.81 -2.09
C VAL A 36 -6.86 -23.50 -2.52
N ILE A 37 -6.15 -22.38 -2.36
CA ILE A 37 -6.69 -21.03 -2.66
C ILE A 37 -6.32 -20.54 -4.06
N ALA A 38 -5.22 -21.05 -4.66
CA ALA A 38 -4.74 -20.61 -5.96
C ALA A 38 -5.80 -20.83 -7.07
N GLY A 39 -6.03 -19.80 -7.87
CA GLY A 39 -7.02 -19.80 -8.95
C GLY A 39 -8.47 -19.61 -8.50
N LYS A 40 -8.77 -19.60 -7.20
CA LYS A 40 -10.12 -19.33 -6.67
C LYS A 40 -10.29 -17.84 -6.38
N LYS A 41 -11.49 -17.31 -6.56
CA LYS A 41 -11.85 -15.94 -6.17
C LYS A 41 -12.09 -15.83 -4.66
N LEU A 42 -11.08 -16.24 -3.86
CA LEU A 42 -11.11 -16.15 -2.41
C LEU A 42 -10.24 -14.98 -1.95
N HIS A 43 -10.82 -14.11 -1.12
CA HIS A 43 -10.09 -13.02 -0.48
C HIS A 43 -9.63 -13.49 0.90
N ILE A 44 -8.33 -13.61 1.08
CA ILE A 44 -7.75 -14.12 2.32
C ILE A 44 -7.05 -12.98 3.06
N GLU A 45 -7.40 -12.79 4.32
CA GLU A 45 -6.67 -11.93 5.25
C GLU A 45 -5.89 -12.81 6.22
N PHE A 46 -4.57 -12.88 6.05
CA PHE A 46 -3.66 -13.51 7.02
C PHE A 46 -3.25 -12.49 8.07
N VAL A 47 -3.74 -12.65 9.29
CA VAL A 47 -3.50 -11.72 10.40
C VAL A 47 -2.22 -12.11 11.12
N ALA A 48 -1.19 -11.27 10.98
CA ALA A 48 0.09 -11.48 11.64
C ALA A 48 0.01 -11.10 13.13
N ASP A 49 -0.55 -9.92 13.41
CA ASP A 49 -0.77 -9.39 14.76
C ASP A 49 -1.86 -8.31 14.74
N SER A 50 -2.00 -7.55 15.82
CA SER A 50 -3.01 -6.48 15.93
C SER A 50 -2.75 -5.28 15.01
N LEU A 51 -1.53 -5.14 14.49
CA LEU A 51 -1.10 -4.00 13.67
C LEU A 51 -0.92 -4.36 12.20
N LYS A 52 -0.77 -5.65 11.88
CA LYS A 52 -0.39 -6.11 10.53
C LYS A 52 -1.19 -7.31 10.08
N SER A 53 -1.64 -7.26 8.83
CA SER A 53 -2.17 -8.42 8.12
C SER A 53 -1.77 -8.37 6.64
N TRP A 54 -1.82 -9.53 5.98
CA TRP A 54 -1.58 -9.67 4.56
C TRP A 54 -2.88 -10.01 3.86
N LEU A 55 -3.19 -9.27 2.81
CA LEU A 55 -4.37 -9.47 1.98
C LEU A 55 -3.95 -10.12 0.67
N THR A 56 -4.53 -11.26 0.32
CA THR A 56 -4.30 -11.90 -0.98
C THR A 56 -5.60 -12.30 -1.64
N ASP A 57 -5.63 -12.22 -2.96
CA ASP A 57 -6.70 -12.76 -3.79
C ASP A 57 -6.18 -14.06 -4.42
N GLY A 58 -6.82 -15.17 -4.11
CA GLY A 58 -6.45 -16.47 -4.65
C GLY A 58 -6.46 -16.52 -6.17
N ALA A 59 -7.32 -15.73 -6.83
CA ALA A 59 -7.38 -15.65 -8.29
C ALA A 59 -6.09 -15.06 -8.91
N LYS A 60 -5.31 -14.30 -8.16
CA LYS A 60 -4.03 -13.72 -8.60
C LYS A 60 -2.84 -14.64 -8.38
N ILE A 61 -3.01 -15.73 -7.63
CA ILE A 61 -1.94 -16.68 -7.33
C ILE A 61 -1.72 -17.61 -8.52
N SER A 62 -0.62 -17.44 -9.22
CA SER A 62 -0.22 -18.26 -10.39
C SER A 62 0.79 -19.36 -10.03
N ALA A 63 1.55 -19.20 -8.94
CA ALA A 63 2.55 -20.15 -8.51
C ALA A 63 2.21 -20.73 -7.14
N VAL A 64 2.22 -22.06 -7.02
CA VAL A 64 1.95 -22.77 -5.75
C VAL A 64 3.27 -23.00 -5.03
N THR A 65 3.61 -22.09 -4.13
CA THR A 65 4.78 -22.19 -3.26
C THR A 65 4.39 -21.83 -1.83
N ALA A 66 5.19 -22.20 -0.85
CA ALA A 66 5.02 -21.70 0.52
C ALA A 66 5.21 -20.17 0.53
N ALA A 67 4.35 -19.47 1.28
CA ALA A 67 4.43 -18.02 1.42
C ALA A 67 5.04 -17.66 2.77
N ASP A 68 6.04 -16.77 2.76
CA ASP A 68 6.61 -16.17 3.97
C ASP A 68 5.96 -14.81 4.22
N LEU A 69 5.11 -14.75 5.24
CA LEU A 69 4.38 -13.55 5.66
C LEU A 69 5.04 -12.86 6.86
N SER A 70 6.29 -13.22 7.18
CA SER A 70 7.02 -12.59 8.27
C SER A 70 7.40 -11.14 7.94
N THR A 71 7.37 -10.31 8.97
CA THR A 71 7.91 -8.96 8.94
C THR A 71 8.80 -8.78 10.17
N ILE A 72 9.95 -8.17 9.97
CA ILE A 72 10.85 -7.78 11.08
C ILE A 72 10.96 -6.25 11.13
N PRO A 73 11.37 -5.67 12.26
CA PRO A 73 11.68 -4.24 12.30
C PRO A 73 12.67 -3.88 11.20
N GLY A 74 12.43 -2.75 10.54
CA GLY A 74 13.36 -2.18 9.58
C GLY A 74 14.55 -1.52 10.27
N SER A 75 15.47 -1.01 9.49
CA SER A 75 16.66 -0.29 9.96
C SER A 75 16.88 1.03 9.23
N ALA A 76 15.95 1.40 8.34
CA ALA A 76 16.05 2.65 7.61
C ALA A 76 15.80 3.86 8.52
N ASP A 77 16.61 4.90 8.39
CA ASP A 77 16.41 6.14 9.12
C ASP A 77 15.29 6.98 8.51
N GLY A 78 14.10 6.88 9.10
CA GLY A 78 12.93 7.69 8.74
C GLY A 78 12.89 9.07 9.37
N SER A 79 13.91 9.47 10.14
CA SER A 79 13.90 10.72 10.91
C SER A 79 13.77 11.99 10.06
N ALA A 80 14.17 11.94 8.80
CA ALA A 80 14.03 13.05 7.85
C ALA A 80 12.60 13.20 7.29
N LEU A 81 11.75 12.21 7.49
CA LEU A 81 10.36 12.23 7.02
C LEU A 81 9.48 13.00 8.01
N ARG A 82 8.52 13.74 7.47
CA ARG A 82 7.51 14.41 8.29
C ARG A 82 6.32 13.46 8.47
N GLY A 83 5.85 13.31 9.70
CA GLY A 83 4.69 12.50 10.01
C GLY A 83 4.36 12.48 11.49
N ILE A 84 3.16 12.03 11.83
CA ILE A 84 2.63 11.95 13.19
C ILE A 84 2.70 10.54 13.77
N SER A 85 2.86 9.55 12.93
CA SER A 85 3.04 8.14 13.30
C SER A 85 3.72 7.41 12.15
N GLY A 86 4.35 6.30 12.43
CA GLY A 86 5.03 5.54 11.38
C GLY A 86 5.27 4.09 11.73
N ALA A 87 5.67 3.32 10.73
CA ALA A 87 6.14 1.96 10.84
C ALA A 87 7.36 1.79 9.94
N ASP A 88 8.41 1.19 10.48
CA ASP A 88 9.57 0.76 9.71
C ASP A 88 9.62 -0.77 9.76
N LEU A 89 9.58 -1.40 8.60
CA LEU A 89 9.45 -2.84 8.50
C LEU A 89 10.24 -3.38 7.30
N ARG A 90 10.76 -4.59 7.48
CA ARG A 90 11.41 -5.36 6.42
C ARG A 90 10.58 -6.59 6.12
N VAL A 91 10.37 -6.85 4.84
CA VAL A 91 9.64 -7.98 4.28
C VAL A 91 10.64 -8.91 3.59
N SER A 92 10.54 -10.21 3.86
CA SER A 92 11.39 -11.24 3.21
C SER A 92 10.99 -11.52 1.75
N GLY A 93 9.79 -11.12 1.38
CA GLY A 93 9.14 -11.43 0.11
C GLY A 93 8.16 -12.59 0.26
N THR A 94 6.88 -12.31 0.01
CA THR A 94 5.80 -13.28 0.30
C THR A 94 5.74 -14.45 -0.67
N LYS A 95 6.41 -14.34 -1.84
CA LYS A 95 6.38 -15.31 -2.95
C LYS A 95 4.99 -15.54 -3.56
N ILE A 96 3.98 -14.87 -3.05
CA ILE A 96 2.62 -14.81 -3.62
C ILE A 96 2.19 -13.34 -3.69
N PRO A 97 1.33 -12.95 -4.63
CA PRO A 97 0.77 -11.61 -4.66
C PRO A 97 0.02 -11.30 -3.36
N ALA A 98 0.45 -10.28 -2.65
CA ALA A 98 -0.18 -9.89 -1.39
C ALA A 98 0.02 -8.41 -1.11
N ASP A 99 -1.00 -7.77 -0.54
CA ASP A 99 -0.95 -6.40 -0.06
C ASP A 99 -0.79 -6.39 1.45
N LEU A 100 0.03 -5.49 1.97
CA LEU A 100 0.23 -5.33 3.41
C LEU A 100 -0.80 -4.34 3.97
N LYS A 101 -1.65 -4.80 4.88
CA LYS A 101 -2.56 -3.95 5.64
C LYS A 101 -1.92 -3.60 6.98
N LEU A 102 -1.82 -2.31 7.25
CA LEU A 102 -1.32 -1.76 8.51
C LEU A 102 -2.46 -1.09 9.27
N SER A 103 -2.45 -1.26 10.59
CA SER A 103 -3.40 -0.61 11.50
C SER A 103 -2.67 0.46 12.30
N PHE A 104 -3.18 1.67 12.22
CA PHE A 104 -2.78 2.83 13.00
C PHE A 104 -3.89 3.22 13.97
N ARG A 105 -3.72 4.33 14.67
CA ARG A 105 -4.78 4.86 15.53
C ARG A 105 -5.97 5.33 14.69
N LYS A 106 -7.17 5.08 15.19
CA LYS A 106 -8.42 5.44 14.50
C LYS A 106 -8.57 6.95 14.28
N GLU A 107 -7.99 7.76 15.16
CA GLU A 107 -7.98 9.23 15.03
C GLU A 107 -7.23 9.74 13.80
N PHE A 108 -6.43 8.90 13.15
CA PHE A 108 -5.74 9.22 11.88
C PHE A 108 -6.58 8.89 10.64
N ALA A 109 -7.83 8.48 10.80
CA ALA A 109 -8.74 8.23 9.68
C ALA A 109 -8.80 9.41 8.72
N GLY A 110 -8.72 9.12 7.42
CA GLY A 110 -8.69 10.13 6.36
C GLY A 110 -7.32 10.73 6.04
N GLN A 111 -6.30 10.49 6.87
CA GLN A 111 -4.91 10.85 6.57
C GLN A 111 -4.27 9.83 5.62
N PHE A 112 -3.00 10.02 5.28
CA PHE A 112 -2.28 9.20 4.31
C PHE A 112 -1.14 8.46 4.97
N ALA A 113 -1.03 7.16 4.70
CA ALA A 113 0.16 6.36 4.93
C ALA A 113 1.07 6.50 3.69
N ASN A 114 2.03 7.41 3.74
CA ASN A 114 3.05 7.57 2.71
C ASN A 114 4.13 6.50 2.89
N VAL A 115 4.46 5.81 1.82
CA VAL A 115 5.37 4.66 1.81
C VAL A 115 6.65 5.01 1.08
N TYR A 116 7.77 4.70 1.68
CA TYR A 116 9.10 4.95 1.12
C TYR A 116 9.93 3.67 1.14
N LYS A 117 10.85 3.56 0.19
CA LYS A 117 11.87 2.52 0.15
C LYS A 117 13.26 3.14 0.19
N PRO A 118 14.23 2.53 0.90
CA PRO A 118 15.63 2.93 0.82
C PRO A 118 16.20 2.69 -0.58
N ALA A 119 16.80 3.71 -1.16
CA ALA A 119 17.51 3.62 -2.42
C ALA A 119 18.70 4.60 -2.42
N ASN A 120 19.90 4.09 -2.65
CA ASN A 120 21.15 4.90 -2.71
C ASN A 120 21.36 5.79 -1.47
N GLY A 121 21.08 5.27 -0.27
CA GLY A 121 21.23 5.99 0.99
C GLY A 121 20.17 7.06 1.25
N LYS A 122 19.10 7.09 0.48
CA LYS A 122 17.95 8.00 0.66
C LYS A 122 16.65 7.22 0.71
N LEU A 123 15.62 7.81 1.32
CA LEU A 123 14.27 7.30 1.23
C LEU A 123 13.58 7.88 0.00
N VAL A 124 13.09 7.00 -0.86
CA VAL A 124 12.39 7.36 -2.10
C VAL A 124 10.92 7.02 -1.94
N PHE A 125 10.04 7.94 -2.27
CA PHE A 125 8.59 7.72 -2.27
C PHE A 125 8.25 6.53 -3.18
N HIS A 126 7.46 5.61 -2.65
CA HIS A 126 7.04 4.38 -3.33
C HIS A 126 5.55 4.36 -3.62
N GLY A 127 4.74 4.94 -2.74
CA GLY A 127 3.30 5.02 -2.88
C GLY A 127 2.63 5.59 -1.64
N CYS A 128 1.34 5.74 -1.69
CA CYS A 128 0.55 6.10 -0.52
C CYS A 128 -0.78 5.35 -0.49
N ALA A 129 -1.38 5.30 0.70
CA ALA A 129 -2.72 4.78 0.90
C ALA A 129 -3.47 5.67 1.90
N LYS A 130 -4.72 6.04 1.59
CA LYS A 130 -5.56 6.78 2.52
C LYS A 130 -6.05 5.87 3.63
N LEU A 131 -5.95 6.31 4.88
CA LEU A 131 -6.45 5.56 6.03
C LEU A 131 -7.97 5.54 6.04
N GLY A 132 -8.52 4.33 6.15
CA GLY A 132 -9.94 4.11 6.31
C GLY A 132 -10.50 4.64 7.64
N ALA A 133 -11.81 4.61 7.79
CA ALA A 133 -12.50 5.05 9.01
C ALA A 133 -12.11 4.24 10.27
N ASP A 134 -11.54 3.07 10.09
CA ASP A 134 -10.99 2.20 11.14
C ASP A 134 -9.53 2.47 11.47
N GLY A 135 -8.87 3.41 10.78
CA GLY A 135 -7.46 3.73 10.94
C GLY A 135 -6.53 2.75 10.21
N THR A 136 -7.03 1.95 9.28
CA THR A 136 -6.20 1.02 8.51
C THR A 136 -5.82 1.58 7.14
N ALA A 137 -4.63 1.21 6.67
CA ALA A 137 -4.17 1.47 5.30
C ALA A 137 -3.69 0.17 4.66
N THR A 138 -4.02 -0.05 3.39
CA THR A 138 -3.53 -1.18 2.60
C THR A 138 -2.47 -0.69 1.65
N ILE A 139 -1.26 -1.23 1.78
CA ILE A 139 -0.09 -0.92 0.95
C ILE A 139 -0.03 -1.97 -0.17
N PRO A 140 -0.38 -1.59 -1.40
CA PRO A 140 -0.37 -2.53 -2.51
C PRO A 140 1.05 -2.92 -2.90
N GLY A 141 1.24 -4.18 -3.34
CA GLY A 141 2.52 -4.67 -3.85
C GLY A 141 3.67 -4.69 -2.83
N ALA A 142 3.36 -4.77 -1.53
CA ALA A 142 4.37 -4.95 -0.48
C ALA A 142 4.87 -6.41 -0.36
N ASP A 143 4.55 -7.25 -1.34
CA ASP A 143 4.90 -8.67 -1.42
C ASP A 143 6.37 -8.94 -1.80
N SER A 144 7.06 -7.95 -2.36
CA SER A 144 8.47 -8.05 -2.72
C SER A 144 9.39 -7.85 -1.51
N ALA A 145 10.50 -8.60 -1.49
CA ALA A 145 11.52 -8.43 -0.45
C ALA A 145 12.04 -6.99 -0.41
N GLY A 146 12.21 -6.44 0.78
CA GLY A 146 12.73 -5.09 0.94
C GLY A 146 12.37 -4.45 2.27
N GLU A 147 12.85 -3.25 2.43
CA GLU A 147 12.57 -2.40 3.58
C GLU A 147 11.58 -1.32 3.17
N TYR A 148 10.61 -1.07 4.03
CA TYR A 148 9.54 -0.10 3.82
C TYR A 148 9.46 0.80 5.05
N VAL A 149 9.51 2.10 4.83
CA VAL A 149 9.22 3.11 5.85
C VAL A 149 7.85 3.70 5.52
N VAL A 150 6.93 3.60 6.46
CA VAL A 150 5.57 4.11 6.30
C VAL A 150 5.36 5.24 7.29
N MET A 151 4.95 6.41 6.80
CA MET A 151 4.69 7.59 7.64
C MET A 151 3.25 8.06 7.44
N VAL A 152 2.53 8.26 8.55
CA VAL A 152 1.18 8.83 8.53
C VAL A 152 1.27 10.34 8.53
N CYS A 153 0.69 10.98 7.53
CA CYS A 153 0.71 12.41 7.30
C CYS A 153 -0.68 12.93 6.91
N GLU A 154 -0.92 14.21 7.14
CA GLU A 154 -2.14 14.90 6.68
C GLU A 154 -2.22 14.96 5.16
N PHE A 155 -1.06 15.05 4.50
CA PHE A 155 -0.94 15.16 3.05
C PHE A 155 -0.34 13.90 2.43
N SER A 156 -0.80 13.59 1.22
CA SER A 156 -0.16 12.62 0.34
C SER A 156 1.17 13.18 -0.19
N ASP A 157 2.22 12.37 -0.17
CA ASP A 157 3.50 12.71 -0.82
C ASP A 157 3.57 12.17 -2.26
N MET A 158 2.41 11.80 -2.82
CA MET A 158 2.29 11.36 -4.20
C MET A 158 2.56 12.53 -5.15
N PRO A 159 3.59 12.47 -6.00
CA PRO A 159 3.82 13.51 -7.00
C PRO A 159 2.61 13.71 -7.89
N GLY A 160 2.18 14.95 -8.04
CA GLY A 160 1.02 15.31 -8.84
C GLY A 160 -0.33 15.32 -8.12
N ASP A 161 -0.44 14.71 -6.91
CA ASP A 161 -1.68 14.72 -6.13
C ASP A 161 -1.92 16.09 -5.45
N ILE A 162 -2.25 17.07 -6.26
CA ILE A 162 -2.46 18.45 -5.80
C ILE A 162 -3.81 18.65 -5.13
N ASN A 163 -4.80 17.80 -5.44
CA ASN A 163 -6.11 17.83 -4.81
C ASN A 163 -6.15 17.07 -3.46
N ASN A 164 -5.10 16.31 -3.16
CA ASN A 164 -4.92 15.54 -1.93
C ASN A 164 -6.01 14.49 -1.70
N ASP A 165 -6.40 13.78 -2.76
CA ASP A 165 -7.37 12.69 -2.65
C ASP A 165 -6.70 11.28 -2.59
N GLY A 166 -5.39 11.21 -2.86
CA GLY A 166 -4.59 9.98 -2.86
C GLY A 166 -4.64 9.22 -4.18
N VAL A 167 -5.17 9.82 -5.24
CA VAL A 167 -5.29 9.19 -6.57
C VAL A 167 -4.82 10.16 -7.65
N LEU A 168 -3.73 9.82 -8.32
CA LEU A 168 -3.24 10.64 -9.43
C LEU A 168 -4.08 10.44 -10.70
N ASN A 169 -4.82 11.47 -11.12
CA ASN A 169 -5.73 11.41 -12.27
C ASN A 169 -5.99 12.77 -12.92
N ALA A 170 -6.97 12.86 -13.84
CA ALA A 170 -7.32 14.08 -14.55
C ALA A 170 -7.85 15.21 -13.65
N LEU A 171 -8.34 14.90 -12.44
CA LEU A 171 -8.78 15.91 -11.48
C LEU A 171 -7.59 16.71 -10.94
N ASP A 172 -6.42 16.05 -10.76
CA ASP A 172 -5.19 16.71 -10.38
C ASP A 172 -4.68 17.63 -11.49
N ALA A 173 -4.69 17.17 -12.73
CA ALA A 173 -4.34 18.02 -13.87
C ALA A 173 -5.25 19.28 -13.94
N SER A 174 -6.55 19.11 -13.69
CA SER A 174 -7.49 20.24 -13.59
C SER A 174 -7.15 21.15 -12.41
N ALA A 175 -6.75 20.59 -11.27
CA ALA A 175 -6.36 21.36 -10.09
C ALA A 175 -5.07 22.16 -10.34
N VAL A 176 -4.07 21.57 -11.01
CA VAL A 176 -2.85 22.29 -11.46
C VAL A 176 -3.22 23.47 -12.32
N LEU A 177 -4.08 23.29 -13.35
CA LEU A 177 -4.49 24.39 -14.23
C LEU A 177 -5.22 25.51 -13.46
N LYS A 178 -6.07 25.17 -12.49
CA LYS A 178 -6.72 26.16 -11.61
C LYS A 178 -5.73 26.95 -10.76
N CYS A 179 -4.65 26.29 -10.31
CA CYS A 179 -3.55 26.97 -9.60
C CYS A 179 -2.82 27.94 -10.52
N VAL A 180 -2.49 27.53 -11.75
CA VAL A 180 -1.78 28.34 -12.74
C VAL A 180 -2.54 29.64 -13.08
N VAL A 181 -3.87 29.55 -13.17
CA VAL A 181 -4.71 30.75 -13.48
C VAL A 181 -5.19 31.47 -12.21
N GLY A 182 -4.71 31.08 -11.02
CA GLY A 182 -5.03 31.78 -9.77
C GLY A 182 -6.44 31.56 -9.22
N ILE A 183 -7.16 30.54 -9.71
CA ILE A 183 -8.53 30.22 -9.23
C ILE A 183 -8.48 29.47 -7.89
N SER A 184 -7.43 28.65 -7.67
CA SER A 184 -7.25 27.82 -6.48
C SER A 184 -5.77 27.65 -6.16
N GLN A 185 -5.44 27.44 -4.88
CA GLN A 185 -4.07 27.07 -4.48
C GLN A 185 -3.85 25.54 -4.51
N GLY A 186 -4.92 24.74 -4.70
CA GLY A 186 -4.88 23.29 -4.45
C GLY A 186 -4.87 22.95 -2.97
N ALA A 187 -5.17 21.70 -2.64
CA ALA A 187 -5.09 21.19 -1.26
C ALA A 187 -3.64 20.86 -0.87
N ASN A 188 -2.83 20.41 -1.83
CA ASN A 188 -1.41 20.06 -1.64
C ASN A 188 -0.54 20.72 -2.74
N PRO A 189 -0.31 22.05 -2.70
CA PRO A 189 0.39 22.76 -3.77
C PRO A 189 1.81 22.28 -4.04
N LEU A 190 2.47 21.72 -3.02
CA LEU A 190 3.84 21.19 -3.14
C LEU A 190 3.96 20.02 -4.12
N MET A 191 2.86 19.34 -4.41
CA MET A 191 2.82 18.21 -5.35
C MET A 191 2.50 18.64 -6.79
N GLY A 192 2.25 19.94 -7.03
CA GLY A 192 1.86 20.46 -8.35
C GLY A 192 2.98 20.44 -9.40
N ASP A 193 4.24 20.52 -9.00
CA ASP A 193 5.42 20.38 -9.87
C ASP A 193 5.70 18.91 -10.15
N PHE A 194 4.94 18.34 -11.07
CA PHE A 194 4.98 16.90 -11.37
C PHE A 194 6.25 16.51 -12.12
N ASN A 195 6.72 17.34 -13.04
CA ASN A 195 7.92 17.08 -13.84
C ASN A 195 9.22 17.48 -13.12
N LYS A 196 9.10 18.17 -11.95
CA LYS A 196 10.23 18.60 -11.09
C LYS A 196 11.17 19.61 -11.76
N ASP A 197 10.62 20.48 -12.62
CA ASP A 197 11.40 21.57 -13.25
C ASP A 197 11.47 22.84 -12.39
N GLY A 198 10.81 22.85 -11.23
CA GLY A 198 10.77 23.95 -10.28
C GLY A 198 9.63 24.94 -10.52
N THR A 199 8.71 24.67 -11.47
CA THR A 199 7.65 25.59 -11.84
C THR A 199 6.33 24.85 -12.05
N VAL A 200 5.31 25.13 -11.24
CA VAL A 200 3.96 24.59 -11.47
C VAL A 200 3.30 25.30 -12.63
N ASN A 201 3.06 24.61 -13.74
CA ASN A 201 2.51 25.18 -14.97
C ASN A 201 1.66 24.16 -15.77
N ALA A 202 1.21 24.52 -16.99
CA ALA A 202 0.38 23.66 -17.82
C ALA A 202 1.11 22.39 -18.34
N ILE A 203 2.45 22.36 -18.30
CA ILE A 203 3.22 21.18 -18.69
C ILE A 203 3.01 20.08 -17.66
N ASP A 204 3.00 20.42 -16.36
CA ASP A 204 2.70 19.46 -15.29
C ASP A 204 1.32 18.85 -15.45
N ALA A 205 0.31 19.67 -15.72
CA ALA A 205 -1.03 19.17 -15.99
C ALA A 205 -1.07 18.21 -17.19
N SER A 206 -0.33 18.54 -18.26
CA SER A 206 -0.20 17.68 -19.44
C SER A 206 0.49 16.34 -19.09
N ASP A 207 1.52 16.37 -18.26
CA ASP A 207 2.29 15.18 -17.90
C ASP A 207 1.50 14.28 -16.93
N ILE A 208 0.73 14.85 -16.01
CA ILE A 208 -0.25 14.13 -15.18
C ILE A 208 -1.29 13.42 -16.08
N LEU A 209 -1.86 14.11 -17.07
CA LEU A 209 -2.81 13.48 -17.99
C LEU A 209 -2.19 12.34 -18.79
N LYS A 210 -0.98 12.52 -19.32
CA LYS A 210 -0.24 11.46 -20.02
C LYS A 210 0.03 10.26 -19.13
N TRP A 211 0.35 10.50 -17.87
CA TRP A 211 0.57 9.43 -16.90
C TRP A 211 -0.73 8.67 -16.63
N SER A 212 -1.85 9.39 -16.38
CA SER A 212 -3.14 8.79 -15.99
C SER A 212 -3.79 7.90 -17.07
N ILE A 213 -3.40 8.04 -18.34
CA ILE A 213 -3.88 7.17 -19.42
C ILE A 213 -2.99 5.95 -19.67
N ARG A 214 -1.85 5.83 -18.96
CA ARG A 214 -0.89 4.73 -19.10
C ARG A 214 -0.88 3.79 -17.89
N SER A 215 -1.44 4.24 -16.78
CA SER A 215 -1.59 3.50 -15.52
C SER A 215 -2.96 2.82 -15.47
#